data_8a68059b6cc2223ed8db25c4d2b5c534
#
_entry.id   8a68059b6cc2223ed8db25c4d2b5c534
#
_cell.length_a   1.000
_cell.length_b   1.000
_cell.length_c   1.000
_cell.angle_alpha   90.00
_cell.angle_beta   90.00
_cell.angle_gamma   90.00
#
_symmetry.space_group_name_H-M   'P 1'
#
loop_
_entity.id
_entity.type
_entity.pdbx_description
1 polymer ?
#
loop_
_entity_poly.entity_id
_entity_poly.type
_entity_poly.pdbx_seq_one_letter_code
_entity_poly.pdbx_strand_id
1 'polypeptide(L)'
;GICAGCFVWGAAVALGLGVLLEASALAFNILKWAGAAYLVWLGIGLILKPRERFDLAAPDGPKGDDLAWMRRGFLTNLLNPKVGVFYVSFLPQFLPAGASAAPFILLLAAMHAVMGLLWFAALIAATRPIAGVLQRPAVVRWLDRLTGGVFLAFGVRLALERR
;
A
#
# COMPACT_ATOMS: atom_id res chain seq x y z
N GLY A 1 10.85 3.28 -9.16
CA GLY A 1 11.46 2.56 -8.02
C GLY A 1 10.42 2.03 -7.06
N ILE A 2 9.57 2.88 -6.51
CA ILE A 2 8.50 2.49 -5.56
C ILE A 2 7.60 1.40 -6.16
N CYS A 3 7.10 1.58 -7.38
CA CYS A 3 6.24 0.59 -8.04
C CYS A 3 6.94 -0.75 -8.29
N ALA A 4 8.24 -0.73 -8.59
CA ALA A 4 9.04 -1.96 -8.69
C ALA A 4 9.12 -2.69 -7.34
N GLY A 5 9.29 -1.96 -6.23
CA GLY A 5 9.23 -2.53 -4.88
C GLY A 5 7.88 -3.16 -4.55
N CYS A 6 6.78 -2.48 -4.93
CA CYS A 6 5.43 -3.02 -4.80
C CYS A 6 5.26 -4.34 -5.57
N PHE A 7 5.79 -4.41 -6.79
CA PHE A 7 5.73 -5.64 -7.60
C PHE A 7 6.54 -6.78 -6.98
N VAL A 8 7.71 -6.50 -6.41
CA VAL A 8 8.52 -7.50 -5.69
C VAL A 8 7.76 -8.03 -4.47
N TRP A 9 7.10 -7.18 -3.69
CA TRP A 9 6.25 -7.62 -2.60
C TRP A 9 5.10 -8.50 -3.09
N GLY A 10 4.44 -8.12 -4.18
CA GLY A 10 3.39 -8.94 -4.80
C GLY A 10 3.89 -10.30 -5.26
N ALA A 11 5.07 -10.35 -5.89
CA ALA A 11 5.70 -11.59 -6.31
C ALA A 11 6.07 -12.49 -5.10
N ALA A 12 6.62 -11.90 -4.03
CA ALA A 12 6.94 -12.63 -2.82
C ALA A 12 5.67 -13.24 -2.17
N VAL A 13 4.58 -12.49 -2.14
CA VAL A 13 3.29 -12.99 -1.65
C VAL A 13 2.73 -14.08 -2.55
N ALA A 14 2.79 -13.90 -3.87
CA ALA A 14 2.31 -14.89 -4.84
C ALA A 14 3.05 -16.24 -4.74
N LEU A 15 4.37 -16.19 -4.61
CA LEU A 15 5.23 -17.37 -4.59
C LEU A 15 5.30 -18.04 -3.22
N GLY A 16 5.27 -17.25 -2.14
CA GLY A 16 5.43 -17.75 -0.77
C GLY A 16 4.11 -18.00 -0.06
N LEU A 17 3.20 -17.05 -0.12
CA LEU A 17 1.94 -17.10 0.62
C LEU A 17 0.84 -17.86 -0.11
N GLY A 18 0.82 -17.85 -1.44
CA GLY A 18 -0.17 -18.60 -2.20
C GLY A 18 -0.18 -20.07 -1.80
N VAL A 19 1.01 -20.67 -1.74
CA VAL A 19 1.18 -22.08 -1.33
C VAL A 19 0.78 -22.30 0.13
N LEU A 20 1.14 -21.36 1.04
CA LEU A 20 0.81 -21.48 2.46
C LEU A 20 -0.69 -21.34 2.73
N LEU A 21 -1.38 -20.47 2.01
CA LEU A 21 -2.81 -20.22 2.17
C LEU A 21 -3.67 -21.34 1.58
N GLU A 22 -3.19 -22.00 0.51
CA GLU A 22 -3.83 -23.21 -0.02
C GLU A 22 -3.68 -24.37 0.95
N ALA A 23 -2.57 -24.46 1.68
CA ALA A 23 -2.24 -25.56 2.57
C ALA A 23 -2.87 -25.46 3.98
N SER A 24 -3.28 -24.26 4.44
CA SER A 24 -3.69 -24.08 5.85
C SER A 24 -4.74 -23.00 6.07
N ALA A 25 -5.96 -23.44 6.45
CA ALA A 25 -7.03 -22.54 6.90
C ALA A 25 -6.63 -21.73 8.16
N LEU A 26 -5.78 -22.27 9.02
CA LEU A 26 -5.27 -21.60 10.21
C LEU A 26 -4.37 -20.42 9.81
N ALA A 27 -3.42 -20.63 8.88
CA ALA A 27 -2.54 -19.58 8.40
C ALA A 27 -3.34 -18.43 7.75
N PHE A 28 -4.37 -18.76 6.98
CA PHE A 28 -5.29 -17.77 6.42
C PHE A 28 -5.98 -16.94 7.51
N ASN A 29 -6.54 -17.60 8.53
CA ASN A 29 -7.23 -16.90 9.61
C ASN A 29 -6.31 -15.99 10.42
N ILE A 30 -5.10 -16.45 10.76
CA ILE A 30 -4.10 -15.63 11.45
C ILE A 30 -3.78 -14.39 10.62
N LEU A 31 -3.52 -14.56 9.33
CA LEU A 31 -3.20 -13.45 8.43
C LEU A 31 -4.36 -12.46 8.30
N LYS A 32 -5.59 -12.97 8.17
CA LYS A 32 -6.80 -12.17 8.10
C LYS A 32 -6.95 -11.27 9.33
N TRP A 33 -6.86 -11.83 10.53
CA TRP A 33 -7.04 -11.06 11.77
C TRP A 33 -5.89 -10.08 12.02
N ALA A 34 -4.65 -10.48 11.72
CA ALA A 34 -3.49 -9.58 11.79
C ALA A 34 -3.64 -8.41 10.82
N GLY A 35 -4.08 -8.68 9.59
CA GLY A 35 -4.33 -7.65 8.58
C GLY A 35 -5.46 -6.71 8.96
N ALA A 36 -6.58 -7.24 9.47
CA ALA A 36 -7.70 -6.43 9.94
C ALA A 36 -7.27 -5.49 11.08
N ALA A 37 -6.59 -6.03 12.10
CA ALA A 37 -6.07 -5.25 13.22
C ALA A 37 -5.11 -4.14 12.76
N TYR A 38 -4.23 -4.47 11.81
CA TYR A 38 -3.29 -3.52 11.25
C TYR A 38 -3.98 -2.39 10.47
N LEU A 39 -4.96 -2.69 9.63
CA LEU A 39 -5.72 -1.68 8.89
C LEU A 39 -6.51 -0.77 9.83
N VAL A 40 -7.14 -1.35 10.86
CA VAL A 40 -7.85 -0.57 11.90
C VAL A 40 -6.87 0.34 12.64
N TRP A 41 -5.72 -0.16 13.06
CA TRP A 41 -4.68 0.63 13.73
C TRP A 41 -4.20 1.80 12.86
N LEU A 42 -3.92 1.56 11.57
CA LEU A 42 -3.55 2.61 10.63
C LEU A 42 -4.65 3.63 10.45
N GLY A 43 -5.90 3.17 10.28
CA GLY A 43 -7.05 4.04 10.07
C GLY A 43 -7.28 4.97 11.26
N ILE A 44 -7.26 4.43 12.47
CA ILE A 44 -7.37 5.19 13.72
C ILE A 44 -6.24 6.23 13.80
N GLY A 45 -4.99 5.81 13.51
CA GLY A 45 -3.85 6.71 13.54
C GLY A 45 -4.00 7.92 12.62
N LEU A 46 -4.48 7.72 11.39
CA LEU A 46 -4.71 8.80 10.42
C LEU A 46 -5.87 9.72 10.80
N ILE A 47 -6.90 9.20 11.49
CA ILE A 47 -8.04 10.01 11.94
C ILE A 47 -7.67 10.85 13.16
N LEU A 48 -7.02 10.25 14.16
CA LEU A 48 -6.71 10.90 15.44
C LEU A 48 -5.50 11.83 15.35
N LYS A 49 -4.49 11.45 14.56
CA LYS A 49 -3.25 12.20 14.39
C LYS A 49 -2.97 12.44 12.91
N PRO A 50 -3.82 13.20 12.20
CA PRO A 50 -3.56 13.54 10.80
C PRO A 50 -2.30 14.42 10.71
N ARG A 51 -1.59 14.31 9.60
CA ARG A 51 -0.42 15.15 9.33
C ARG A 51 -0.82 16.63 9.23
N GLU A 52 0.06 17.52 9.60
CA GLU A 52 -0.17 18.96 9.47
C GLU A 52 0.13 19.45 8.05
N ARG A 53 1.09 18.83 7.38
CA ARG A 53 1.51 19.18 6.01
C ARG A 53 2.16 17.99 5.33
N PHE A 54 2.12 17.98 4.00
CA PHE A 54 3.01 17.12 3.22
C PHE A 54 4.39 17.79 3.17
N ASP A 55 5.41 17.03 3.51
CA ASP A 55 6.79 17.46 3.28
C ASP A 55 7.09 17.28 1.80
N LEU A 56 7.02 18.39 1.06
CA LEU A 56 7.33 18.45 -0.36
C LEU A 56 8.79 18.85 -0.62
N ALA A 57 9.58 19.01 0.44
CA ALA A 57 11.02 19.26 0.28
C ALA A 57 11.63 18.07 -0.45
N ALA A 58 12.25 18.36 -1.58
CA ALA A 58 13.05 17.34 -2.27
C ALA A 58 14.18 16.94 -1.33
N PRO A 59 14.31 15.64 -0.98
CA PRO A 59 15.46 15.21 -0.19
C PRO A 59 16.73 15.57 -0.96
N ASP A 60 17.73 16.05 -0.25
CA ASP A 60 19.06 16.22 -0.84
C ASP A 60 19.54 14.91 -1.42
N GLY A 61 19.58 14.84 -2.72
CA GLY A 61 19.97 13.65 -3.47
C GLY A 61 20.88 14.01 -4.63
N PRO A 62 21.57 13.04 -5.20
CA PRO A 62 22.49 13.28 -6.32
C PRO A 62 21.72 13.93 -7.46
N LYS A 63 22.13 15.13 -7.86
CA LYS A 63 21.58 15.83 -9.00
C LYS A 63 21.96 15.09 -10.27
N GLY A 64 20.96 14.69 -11.07
CA GLY A 64 21.19 14.10 -12.39
C GLY A 64 21.44 12.59 -12.42
N ASP A 65 21.24 11.85 -11.31
CA ASP A 65 21.35 10.40 -11.30
C ASP A 65 19.96 9.75 -11.11
N ASP A 66 19.27 9.53 -12.22
CA ASP A 66 17.93 8.91 -12.25
C ASP A 66 17.96 7.48 -11.69
N LEU A 67 19.06 6.75 -11.88
CA LEU A 67 19.24 5.39 -11.36
C LEU A 67 19.34 5.40 -9.83
N ALA A 68 20.07 6.35 -9.25
CA ALA A 68 20.14 6.50 -7.79
C ALA A 68 18.76 6.81 -7.19
N TRP A 69 17.97 7.69 -7.82
CA TRP A 69 16.60 7.96 -7.39
C TRP A 69 15.69 6.74 -7.51
N MET A 70 15.80 5.99 -8.59
CA MET A 70 15.05 4.75 -8.77
C MET A 70 15.41 3.71 -7.70
N ARG A 71 16.71 3.51 -7.42
CA ARG A 71 17.20 2.60 -6.36
C ARG A 71 16.71 3.06 -4.97
N ARG A 72 16.78 4.35 -4.67
CA ARG A 72 16.30 4.91 -3.40
C ARG A 72 14.81 4.64 -3.21
N GLY A 73 13.98 4.93 -4.21
CA GLY A 73 12.55 4.65 -4.16
C GLY A 73 12.25 3.16 -4.01
N PHE A 74 12.98 2.30 -4.72
CA PHE A 74 12.87 0.85 -4.62
C PHE A 74 13.19 0.34 -3.22
N LEU A 75 14.35 0.71 -2.67
CA LEU A 75 14.78 0.28 -1.34
C LEU A 75 13.87 0.84 -0.24
N THR A 76 13.45 2.10 -0.35
CA THR A 76 12.52 2.70 0.61
C THR A 76 11.20 1.95 0.65
N ASN A 77 10.66 1.50 -0.48
CA ASN A 77 9.44 0.70 -0.54
C ASN A 77 9.69 -0.72 -0.02
N LEU A 78 10.73 -1.38 -0.51
CA LEU A 78 11.03 -2.78 -0.17
C LEU A 78 11.33 -2.98 1.32
N LEU A 79 12.06 -2.04 1.92
CA LEU A 79 12.42 -2.07 3.34
C LEU A 79 11.32 -1.48 4.25
N ASN A 80 10.21 -1.05 3.69
CA ASN A 80 9.11 -0.50 4.48
C ASN A 80 8.21 -1.63 4.99
N PRO A 81 8.25 -1.95 6.30
CA PRO A 81 7.44 -3.03 6.85
C PRO A 81 5.94 -2.79 6.71
N LYS A 82 5.52 -1.52 6.66
CA LYS A 82 4.12 -1.15 6.44
C LYS A 82 3.60 -1.63 5.08
N VAL A 83 4.43 -1.51 4.03
CA VAL A 83 4.10 -1.99 2.69
C VAL A 83 4.05 -3.51 2.69
N GLY A 84 5.05 -4.17 3.27
CA GLY A 84 5.09 -5.63 3.36
C GLY A 84 3.88 -6.21 4.06
N VAL A 85 3.55 -5.71 5.26
CA VAL A 85 2.36 -6.16 6.01
C VAL A 85 1.08 -5.92 5.20
N PHE A 86 0.94 -4.77 4.53
CA PHE A 86 -0.20 -4.49 3.66
C PHE A 86 -0.33 -5.53 2.54
N TYR A 87 0.75 -5.81 1.81
CA TYR A 87 0.72 -6.78 0.72
C TYR A 87 0.37 -8.19 1.21
N VAL A 88 1.01 -8.63 2.28
CA VAL A 88 0.81 -9.96 2.87
C VAL A 88 -0.62 -10.13 3.41
N SER A 89 -1.20 -9.10 4.02
CA SER A 89 -2.51 -9.19 4.66
C SER A 89 -3.68 -8.82 3.74
N PHE A 90 -3.47 -7.92 2.77
CA PHE A 90 -4.57 -7.34 1.99
C PHE A 90 -4.80 -8.05 0.66
N LEU A 91 -3.74 -8.38 -0.11
CA LEU A 91 -3.91 -8.98 -1.44
C LEU A 91 -4.64 -10.34 -1.42
N PRO A 92 -4.32 -11.26 -0.49
CA PRO A 92 -4.97 -12.57 -0.47
C PRO A 92 -6.49 -12.53 -0.24
N GLN A 93 -7.01 -11.43 0.30
CA GLN A 93 -8.44 -11.30 0.58
C GLN A 93 -9.30 -11.20 -0.68
N PHE A 94 -8.71 -10.77 -1.77
CA PHE A 94 -9.40 -10.66 -3.06
C PHE A 94 -9.35 -11.93 -3.89
N LEU A 95 -8.70 -12.98 -3.38
CA LEU A 95 -8.59 -14.24 -4.09
C LEU A 95 -9.96 -14.94 -4.16
N PRO A 96 -10.55 -15.13 -5.38
CA PRO A 96 -11.81 -15.85 -5.52
C PRO A 96 -11.65 -17.32 -5.15
N ALA A 97 -12.70 -17.92 -4.62
CA ALA A 97 -12.72 -19.36 -4.36
C ALA A 97 -12.46 -20.14 -5.67
N GLY A 98 -11.50 -21.07 -5.63
CA GLY A 98 -11.12 -21.89 -6.80
C GLY A 98 -10.16 -21.23 -7.80
N ALA A 99 -9.79 -19.96 -7.60
CA ALA A 99 -8.77 -19.33 -8.46
C ALA A 99 -7.34 -19.71 -8.01
N SER A 100 -6.43 -19.81 -8.99
CA SER A 100 -5.01 -20.02 -8.71
C SER A 100 -4.44 -18.78 -8.03
N ALA A 101 -3.91 -18.93 -6.80
CA ALA A 101 -3.47 -17.82 -5.95
C ALA A 101 -2.34 -17.01 -6.60
N ALA A 102 -1.29 -17.67 -7.09
CA ALA A 102 -0.09 -16.96 -7.59
C ALA A 102 -0.39 -16.03 -8.78
N PRO A 103 -1.01 -16.47 -9.90
CA PRO A 103 -1.28 -15.57 -11.02
C PRO A 103 -2.27 -14.46 -10.66
N PHE A 104 -3.24 -14.73 -9.79
CA PHE A 104 -4.20 -13.73 -9.37
C PHE A 104 -3.57 -12.63 -8.50
N ILE A 105 -2.72 -13.01 -7.54
CA ILE A 105 -1.98 -12.06 -6.71
C ILE A 105 -1.00 -11.24 -7.54
N LEU A 106 -0.30 -11.86 -8.51
CA LEU A 106 0.56 -11.14 -9.44
C LEU A 106 -0.23 -10.12 -10.29
N LEU A 107 -1.42 -10.49 -10.75
CA LEU A 107 -2.31 -9.56 -11.46
C LEU A 107 -2.68 -8.36 -10.58
N LEU A 108 -3.08 -8.59 -9.33
CA LEU A 108 -3.41 -7.51 -8.39
C LEU A 108 -2.20 -6.61 -8.12
N ALA A 109 -1.01 -7.20 -7.95
CA ALA A 109 0.22 -6.45 -7.76
C ALA A 109 0.58 -5.60 -8.99
N ALA A 110 0.40 -6.14 -10.20
CA ALA A 110 0.61 -5.42 -11.44
C ALA A 110 -0.40 -4.26 -11.58
N MET A 111 -1.68 -4.49 -11.29
CA MET A 111 -2.70 -3.45 -11.29
C MET A 111 -2.36 -2.33 -10.29
N HIS A 112 -1.96 -2.68 -9.07
CA HIS A 112 -1.53 -1.71 -8.06
C HIS A 112 -0.30 -0.91 -8.51
N ALA A 113 0.70 -1.57 -9.11
CA ALA A 113 1.87 -0.90 -9.64
C ALA A 113 1.52 0.08 -10.77
N VAL A 114 0.62 -0.31 -11.69
CA VAL A 114 0.15 0.58 -12.77
C VAL A 114 -0.64 1.76 -12.20
N MET A 115 -1.56 1.53 -11.25
CA MET A 115 -2.27 2.61 -10.58
C MET A 115 -1.29 3.55 -9.86
N GLY A 116 -0.28 3.01 -9.21
CA GLY A 116 0.79 3.78 -8.57
C GLY A 116 1.57 4.65 -9.57
N LEU A 117 1.92 4.10 -10.73
CA LEU A 117 2.59 4.86 -11.79
C LEU A 117 1.73 6.01 -12.30
N LEU A 118 0.44 5.74 -12.58
CA LEU A 118 -0.52 6.77 -13.04
C LEU A 118 -0.70 7.85 -11.97
N TRP A 119 -0.83 7.44 -10.70
CA TRP A 119 -0.95 8.35 -9.57
C TRP A 119 0.28 9.25 -9.42
N PHE A 120 1.49 8.68 -9.45
CA PHE A 120 2.72 9.48 -9.37
C PHE A 120 2.90 10.38 -10.57
N ALA A 121 2.56 9.92 -11.77
CA ALA A 121 2.59 10.77 -12.96
C ALA A 121 1.63 11.96 -12.82
N ALA A 122 0.41 11.72 -12.35
CA ALA A 122 -0.57 12.77 -12.09
C ALA A 122 -0.08 13.73 -11.00
N LEU A 123 0.49 13.23 -9.90
CA LEU A 123 1.06 14.06 -8.85
C LEU A 123 2.20 14.93 -9.36
N ILE A 124 3.13 14.36 -10.14
CA ILE A 124 4.25 15.10 -10.71
C ILE A 124 3.74 16.20 -11.65
N ALA A 125 2.79 15.87 -12.53
CA ALA A 125 2.19 16.85 -13.43
C ALA A 125 1.43 17.96 -12.68
N ALA A 126 0.78 17.60 -11.57
CA ALA A 126 0.02 18.52 -10.73
C ALA A 126 0.87 19.30 -9.73
N THR A 127 2.15 18.95 -9.55
CA THR A 127 2.98 19.50 -8.46
C THR A 127 3.05 21.02 -8.48
N ARG A 128 3.21 21.65 -9.65
CA ARG A 128 3.31 23.12 -9.75
C ARG A 128 1.99 23.83 -9.43
N PRO A 129 0.83 23.51 -10.07
CA PRO A 129 -0.42 24.22 -9.80
C PRO A 129 -1.08 23.87 -8.47
N ILE A 130 -0.86 22.66 -7.95
CA ILE A 130 -1.59 22.12 -6.78
C ILE A 130 -0.72 22.16 -5.50
N ALA A 131 0.59 22.37 -5.61
CA ALA A 131 1.49 22.37 -4.44
C ALA A 131 0.99 23.26 -3.30
N GLY A 132 0.53 24.47 -3.61
CA GLY A 132 -0.02 25.38 -2.61
C GLY A 132 -1.31 24.88 -1.94
N VAL A 133 -2.11 24.07 -2.63
CA VAL A 133 -3.33 23.45 -2.06
C VAL A 133 -2.96 22.25 -1.20
N LEU A 134 -2.05 21.39 -1.67
CA LEU A 134 -1.58 20.21 -0.93
C LEU A 134 -0.77 20.56 0.33
N GLN A 135 -0.23 21.79 0.41
CA GLN A 135 0.44 22.28 1.61
C GLN A 135 -0.53 22.86 2.65
N ARG A 136 -1.80 23.03 2.33
CA ARG A 136 -2.80 23.55 3.27
C ARG A 136 -3.11 22.50 4.35
N PRO A 137 -2.93 22.81 5.65
CA PRO A 137 -3.16 21.83 6.72
C PRO A 137 -4.57 21.25 6.73
N ALA A 138 -5.57 22.03 6.31
CA ALA A 138 -6.97 21.55 6.21
C ALA A 138 -7.13 20.45 5.17
N VAL A 139 -6.49 20.60 3.98
CA VAL A 139 -6.54 19.61 2.90
C VAL A 139 -5.82 18.33 3.31
N VAL A 140 -4.65 18.44 3.92
CA VAL A 140 -3.87 17.29 4.40
C VAL A 140 -4.66 16.50 5.44
N ARG A 141 -5.21 17.19 6.45
CA ARG A 141 -6.03 16.55 7.48
C ARG A 141 -7.28 15.87 6.90
N TRP A 142 -7.92 16.50 5.91
CA TRP A 142 -9.09 15.93 5.26
C TRP A 142 -8.74 14.64 4.50
N LEU A 143 -7.65 14.66 3.73
CA LEU A 143 -7.15 13.49 3.00
C LEU A 143 -6.75 12.35 3.95
N ASP A 144 -6.05 12.66 5.05
CA ASP A 144 -5.67 11.65 6.03
C ASP A 144 -6.89 11.03 6.72
N ARG A 145 -7.89 11.83 7.08
CA ARG A 145 -9.13 11.31 7.68
C ARG A 145 -9.94 10.46 6.70
N LEU A 146 -10.02 10.87 5.43
CA LEU A 146 -10.67 10.08 4.39
C LEU A 146 -9.97 8.73 4.22
N THR A 147 -8.64 8.74 4.09
CA THR A 147 -7.82 7.52 3.97
C THR A 147 -7.98 6.64 5.22
N GLY A 148 -7.98 7.24 6.40
CA GLY A 148 -8.22 6.54 7.66
C GLY A 148 -9.59 5.87 7.70
N GLY A 149 -10.64 6.55 7.25
CA GLY A 149 -11.99 6.00 7.13
C GLY A 149 -12.05 4.80 6.17
N VAL A 150 -11.37 4.89 5.03
CA VAL A 150 -11.26 3.78 4.07
C VAL A 150 -10.55 2.58 4.71
N PHE A 151 -9.44 2.78 5.41
CA PHE A 151 -8.73 1.70 6.10
C PHE A 151 -9.58 1.06 7.20
N LEU A 152 -10.34 1.83 7.96
CA LEU A 152 -11.28 1.29 8.95
C LEU A 152 -12.36 0.43 8.28
N ALA A 153 -12.97 0.92 7.21
CA ALA A 153 -14.01 0.19 6.49
C ALA A 153 -13.47 -1.15 5.94
N PHE A 154 -12.28 -1.15 5.36
CA PHE A 154 -11.63 -2.37 4.88
C PHE A 154 -11.23 -3.31 6.02
N GLY A 155 -10.69 -2.80 7.13
CA GLY A 155 -10.32 -3.61 8.29
C GLY A 155 -11.55 -4.31 8.90
N VAL A 156 -12.66 -3.60 9.05
CA VAL A 156 -13.93 -4.16 9.53
C VAL A 156 -14.48 -5.20 8.54
N ARG A 157 -14.53 -4.87 7.25
CA ARG A 157 -14.96 -5.81 6.21
C ARG A 157 -14.16 -7.11 6.26
N LEU A 158 -12.84 -6.98 6.36
CA LEU A 158 -11.93 -8.12 6.46
C LEU A 158 -12.22 -8.98 7.70
N ALA A 159 -12.41 -8.35 8.85
CA ALA A 159 -12.73 -9.09 10.09
C ALA A 159 -14.05 -9.88 9.99
N LEU A 160 -15.03 -9.34 9.24
CA LEU A 160 -16.36 -9.95 9.07
C LEU A 160 -16.41 -11.01 7.96
N GLU A 161 -15.38 -11.11 7.11
CA GLU A 161 -15.34 -12.07 6.01
C GLU A 161 -15.28 -13.50 6.55
N ARG A 162 -16.28 -14.30 6.18
CA ARG A 162 -16.36 -15.74 6.49
C ARG A 162 -15.96 -16.53 5.24
N ARG A 163 -15.02 -17.42 5.37
CA ARG A 163 -14.77 -18.49 4.41
C ARG A 163 -15.49 -19.75 4.83
#